data_31f830940f7115c9d39821717ca33d45
#
_entry.id   31f830940f7115c9d39821717ca33d45
#
_cell.length_a   1.000
_cell.length_b   1.000
_cell.length_c   1.000
_cell.angle_alpha   90.00
_cell.angle_beta   90.00
_cell.angle_gamma   90.00
#
_symmetry.space_group_name_H-M   'P 1'
#
loop_
_entity.id
_entity.type
_entity.pdbx_description
1 polymer ?
#
loop_
_entity_poly.entity_id
_entity_poly.type
_entity_poly.pdbx_seq_one_letter_code
_entity_poly.pdbx_strand_id
1 'polypeptide(L)'
;MLFSDTKVRIIAKKTRETIVFFILFIIFAAVNDISIIICTDSEELPEFQASDFFHSSELFRIYKDTPRHRPVMVVARCADGRVAAHLLAVIRRRSWLVPPFLLWHCRIVGEGDYTGFEEHRDELFNLMMTELVKWMPVHVEYIELSNFTSKMFGYKTLSGLGFFAVNWLNIHNSLHSKSPEERISSKLLGRINGAIAKGVETHEVRTEEEFADFVHLLKAHNYFKPKRFIPDATFFRKVVESGCGKLLITTYNDTTIGCCAYAVSKGNAYLWYAAYLRKSYLRLYPAEVTVWNAIKTAYEDGCQHFCFLDVGLPYRANKLRDFILGYGGKPVSAFRWFRCRYKWLNRILTHVWSF
;
A
#
# COMPACT_ATOMS: atom_id res chain seq x y z
N MET A 1 -16.01 -59.93 18.51
CA MET A 1 -16.46 -58.53 18.59
C MET A 1 -15.33 -57.58 18.14
N LEU A 2 -14.68 -57.85 16.97
CA LEU A 2 -13.48 -57.11 16.50
C LEU A 2 -13.57 -56.75 15.00
N PHE A 3 -14.75 -56.86 14.37
CA PHE A 3 -14.96 -56.57 12.95
C PHE A 3 -15.76 -55.30 12.64
N SER A 4 -16.21 -54.55 13.67
CA SER A 4 -17.06 -53.38 13.49
C SER A 4 -16.29 -52.07 13.30
N ASP A 5 -15.11 -51.96 13.93
CA ASP A 5 -14.38 -50.66 13.94
C ASP A 5 -13.64 -50.36 12.62
N THR A 6 -13.19 -51.40 11.90
CA THR A 6 -12.40 -51.21 10.66
C THR A 6 -13.31 -50.79 9.49
N LYS A 7 -14.54 -51.29 9.42
CA LYS A 7 -15.51 -50.89 8.38
C LYS A 7 -15.97 -49.43 8.57
N VAL A 8 -16.22 -49.02 9.79
CA VAL A 8 -16.65 -47.63 10.11
C VAL A 8 -15.51 -46.65 9.80
N ARG A 9 -14.24 -46.97 10.10
CA ARG A 9 -13.09 -46.16 9.76
C ARG A 9 -12.86 -46.06 8.23
N ILE A 10 -13.06 -47.11 7.48
CA ILE A 10 -12.92 -47.10 6.01
C ILE A 10 -14.06 -46.31 5.37
N ILE A 11 -15.29 -46.41 5.86
CA ILE A 11 -16.43 -45.61 5.35
C ILE A 11 -16.22 -44.14 5.67
N ALA A 12 -15.81 -43.78 6.91
CA ALA A 12 -15.55 -42.41 7.28
C ALA A 12 -14.38 -41.79 6.49
N LYS A 13 -13.32 -42.54 6.23
CA LYS A 13 -12.20 -42.10 5.40
C LYS A 13 -12.61 -41.89 3.94
N LYS A 14 -13.38 -42.83 3.36
CA LYS A 14 -13.89 -42.72 1.99
C LYS A 14 -14.88 -41.56 1.81
N THR A 15 -15.74 -41.31 2.82
CA THR A 15 -16.67 -40.17 2.81
C THR A 15 -15.92 -38.84 2.91
N ARG A 16 -14.86 -38.78 3.73
CA ARG A 16 -14.05 -37.58 3.87
C ARG A 16 -13.26 -37.27 2.58
N GLU A 17 -12.68 -38.30 1.95
CA GLU A 17 -12.00 -38.14 0.66
C GLU A 17 -12.98 -37.74 -0.45
N THR A 18 -14.19 -38.32 -0.46
CA THR A 18 -15.23 -37.94 -1.43
C THR A 18 -15.75 -36.53 -1.22
N ILE A 19 -15.93 -36.10 0.02
CA ILE A 19 -16.34 -34.72 0.34
C ILE A 19 -15.22 -33.73 -0.05
N VAL A 20 -13.96 -34.02 0.26
CA VAL A 20 -12.81 -33.21 -0.17
C VAL A 20 -12.69 -33.16 -1.69
N PHE A 21 -12.89 -34.27 -2.38
CA PHE A 21 -12.87 -34.33 -3.85
C PHE A 21 -14.06 -33.57 -4.47
N PHE A 22 -15.24 -33.65 -3.86
CA PHE A 22 -16.43 -32.90 -4.30
C PHE A 22 -16.30 -31.39 -4.04
N ILE A 23 -15.73 -31.01 -2.92
CA ILE A 23 -15.41 -29.62 -2.60
C ILE A 23 -14.33 -29.10 -3.57
N LEU A 24 -13.26 -29.86 -3.81
CA LEU A 24 -12.24 -29.50 -4.80
C LEU A 24 -12.80 -29.40 -6.22
N PHE A 25 -13.74 -30.29 -6.60
CA PHE A 25 -14.40 -30.27 -7.92
C PHE A 25 -15.33 -29.06 -8.07
N ILE A 26 -16.10 -28.71 -7.03
CA ILE A 26 -16.94 -27.48 -7.01
C ILE A 26 -16.07 -26.23 -7.06
N ILE A 27 -14.96 -26.19 -6.32
CA ILE A 27 -14.01 -25.07 -6.30
C ILE A 27 -13.30 -24.96 -7.66
N PHE A 28 -12.89 -26.09 -8.27
CA PHE A 28 -12.27 -26.12 -9.59
C PHE A 28 -13.24 -25.69 -10.71
N ALA A 29 -14.53 -26.07 -10.61
CA ALA A 29 -15.58 -25.58 -11.50
C ALA A 29 -15.84 -24.08 -11.33
N ALA A 30 -15.75 -23.55 -10.10
CA ALA A 30 -15.94 -22.12 -9.82
C ALA A 30 -14.82 -21.24 -10.41
N VAL A 31 -13.59 -21.74 -10.50
CA VAL A 31 -12.47 -21.00 -11.12
C VAL A 31 -12.51 -21.04 -12.64
N ASN A 32 -13.09 -22.09 -13.25
CA ASN A 32 -13.20 -22.20 -14.71
C ASN A 32 -14.23 -21.25 -15.34
N ASP A 33 -15.15 -20.66 -14.55
CA ASP A 33 -16.18 -19.72 -15.02
C ASP A 33 -15.98 -18.29 -14.49
N ILE A 34 -14.71 -17.88 -14.32
CA ILE A 34 -14.39 -16.51 -13.88
C ILE A 34 -14.25 -15.58 -15.08
N SER A 35 -15.03 -14.51 -15.05
CA SER A 35 -14.92 -13.38 -15.97
C SER A 35 -14.13 -12.22 -15.32
N ILE A 36 -13.25 -11.58 -16.11
CA ILE A 36 -12.53 -10.39 -15.66
C ILE A 36 -13.22 -9.15 -16.23
N ILE A 37 -13.58 -8.23 -15.33
CA ILE A 37 -14.21 -6.95 -15.68
C ILE A 37 -13.23 -5.84 -15.32
N ILE A 38 -13.06 -4.87 -16.20
CA ILE A 38 -12.25 -3.67 -15.96
C ILE A 38 -13.19 -2.48 -15.85
N CYS A 39 -13.33 -1.93 -14.65
CA CYS A 39 -14.17 -0.79 -14.36
C CYS A 39 -13.34 0.48 -14.30
N THR A 40 -13.75 1.50 -15.01
CA THR A 40 -13.14 2.85 -15.03
C THR A 40 -14.05 3.92 -14.50
N ASP A 41 -15.31 3.56 -14.28
CA ASP A 41 -16.32 4.44 -13.68
C ASP A 41 -16.92 3.84 -12.41
N SER A 42 -17.39 4.69 -11.52
CA SER A 42 -17.97 4.28 -10.23
C SER A 42 -19.31 3.55 -10.39
N GLU A 43 -20.03 3.83 -11.45
CA GLU A 43 -21.32 3.19 -11.78
C GLU A 43 -21.16 1.75 -12.29
N GLU A 44 -19.98 1.43 -12.84
CA GLU A 44 -19.64 0.10 -13.34
C GLU A 44 -19.16 -0.85 -12.26
N LEU A 45 -18.86 -0.33 -11.05
CA LEU A 45 -18.32 -1.14 -9.96
C LEU A 45 -19.41 -2.09 -9.42
N PRO A 46 -19.16 -3.41 -9.40
CA PRO A 46 -20.04 -4.33 -8.69
C PRO A 46 -19.97 -4.06 -7.18
N GLU A 47 -21.00 -4.46 -6.47
CA GLU A 47 -20.98 -4.44 -5.01
C GLU A 47 -20.04 -5.51 -4.46
N PHE A 48 -19.08 -5.12 -3.62
CA PHE A 48 -18.20 -6.01 -2.87
C PHE A 48 -17.74 -5.33 -1.59
N GLN A 49 -17.42 -6.15 -0.60
CA GLN A 49 -16.74 -5.69 0.62
C GLN A 49 -15.23 -5.90 0.46
N ALA A 50 -14.47 -4.84 0.63
CA ALA A 50 -13.02 -4.92 0.61
C ALA A 50 -12.48 -5.06 2.04
N SER A 51 -11.62 -6.04 2.27
CA SER A 51 -10.85 -6.15 3.50
C SER A 51 -9.62 -5.23 3.48
N ASP A 52 -9.18 -4.84 2.29
CA ASP A 52 -8.01 -4.00 2.04
C ASP A 52 -8.43 -2.62 1.51
N PHE A 53 -8.18 -1.57 2.30
CA PHE A 53 -8.46 -0.20 1.87
C PHE A 53 -7.78 0.15 0.54
N PHE A 54 -6.56 -0.34 0.30
CA PHE A 54 -5.82 -0.04 -0.94
C PHE A 54 -6.48 -0.60 -2.20
N HIS A 55 -7.43 -1.54 -2.06
CA HIS A 55 -8.18 -2.12 -3.15
C HIS A 55 -9.70 -1.89 -3.02
N SER A 56 -10.14 -1.00 -2.13
CA SER A 56 -11.55 -0.73 -1.88
C SER A 56 -12.23 0.08 -2.98
N SER A 57 -13.53 -0.08 -3.09
CA SER A 57 -14.39 0.78 -3.92
C SER A 57 -14.37 2.23 -3.45
N GLU A 58 -14.13 2.46 -2.16
CA GLU A 58 -14.01 3.77 -1.56
C GLU A 58 -12.75 4.50 -2.03
N LEU A 59 -11.57 3.85 -1.97
CA LEU A 59 -10.36 4.45 -2.50
C LEU A 59 -10.43 4.66 -4.02
N PHE A 60 -11.13 3.78 -4.74
CA PHE A 60 -11.40 4.01 -6.17
C PHE A 60 -12.15 5.33 -6.38
N ARG A 61 -13.25 5.59 -5.64
CA ARG A 61 -14.03 6.84 -5.73
C ARG A 61 -13.19 8.05 -5.33
N ILE A 62 -12.38 7.94 -4.27
CA ILE A 62 -11.45 9.01 -3.86
C ILE A 62 -10.50 9.37 -5.01
N TYR A 63 -9.91 8.38 -5.67
CA TYR A 63 -9.06 8.66 -6.84
C TYR A 63 -9.82 9.18 -8.05
N LYS A 64 -11.07 8.75 -8.26
CA LYS A 64 -11.92 9.25 -9.36
C LYS A 64 -12.15 10.75 -9.25
N ASP A 65 -12.35 11.23 -8.03
CA ASP A 65 -12.57 12.65 -7.73
C ASP A 65 -11.27 13.46 -7.59
N THR A 66 -10.12 12.78 -7.59
CA THR A 66 -8.83 13.44 -7.45
C THR A 66 -8.28 13.85 -8.82
N PRO A 67 -7.99 15.15 -9.06
CA PRO A 67 -7.44 15.62 -10.33
C PRO A 67 -6.17 14.85 -10.75
N ARG A 68 -6.06 14.57 -12.04
CA ARG A 68 -4.91 13.86 -12.67
C ARG A 68 -4.76 12.39 -12.26
N HIS A 69 -5.77 11.81 -11.62
CA HIS A 69 -5.84 10.38 -11.35
C HIS A 69 -6.96 9.76 -12.18
N ARG A 70 -6.74 8.53 -12.60
CA ARG A 70 -7.71 7.69 -13.31
C ARG A 70 -7.65 6.30 -12.67
N PRO A 71 -8.50 5.99 -11.71
CA PRO A 71 -8.56 4.67 -11.12
C PRO A 71 -9.08 3.65 -12.11
N VAL A 72 -8.61 2.43 -11.97
CA VAL A 72 -9.02 1.26 -12.74
C VAL A 72 -9.19 0.11 -11.77
N MET A 73 -10.39 -0.37 -11.60
CA MET A 73 -10.66 -1.55 -10.79
C MET A 73 -10.76 -2.76 -11.70
N VAL A 74 -9.90 -3.73 -11.47
CA VAL A 74 -9.96 -5.04 -12.12
C VAL A 74 -10.68 -5.99 -11.19
N VAL A 75 -11.78 -6.57 -11.64
CA VAL A 75 -12.65 -7.43 -10.83
C VAL A 75 -12.73 -8.81 -11.46
N ALA A 76 -12.42 -9.84 -10.69
CA ALA A 76 -12.67 -11.22 -11.03
C ALA A 76 -14.05 -11.63 -10.49
N ARG A 77 -14.99 -11.96 -11.41
CA ARG A 77 -16.38 -12.26 -11.08
C ARG A 77 -16.71 -13.69 -11.45
N CYS A 78 -17.29 -14.42 -10.52
CA CYS A 78 -17.83 -15.77 -10.73
C CYS A 78 -19.10 -15.75 -11.60
N ALA A 79 -19.47 -16.88 -12.19
CA ALA A 79 -20.69 -17.05 -12.98
C ALA A 79 -21.96 -16.74 -12.18
N ASP A 80 -21.96 -16.97 -10.87
CA ASP A 80 -23.05 -16.64 -9.95
C ASP A 80 -23.15 -15.16 -9.58
N GLY A 81 -22.26 -14.33 -10.12
CA GLY A 81 -22.21 -12.89 -9.89
C GLY A 81 -21.38 -12.44 -8.70
N ARG A 82 -20.90 -13.32 -7.84
CA ARG A 82 -20.02 -12.96 -6.72
C ARG A 82 -18.67 -12.47 -7.21
N VAL A 83 -18.10 -11.52 -6.47
CA VAL A 83 -16.74 -11.04 -6.70
C VAL A 83 -15.76 -11.97 -5.98
N ALA A 84 -14.90 -12.64 -6.75
CA ALA A 84 -13.87 -13.54 -6.22
C ALA A 84 -12.58 -12.79 -5.83
N ALA A 85 -12.24 -11.75 -6.58
CA ALA A 85 -11.08 -10.91 -6.29
C ALA A 85 -11.21 -9.55 -6.96
N HIS A 86 -10.49 -8.57 -6.43
CA HIS A 86 -10.40 -7.25 -7.04
C HIS A 86 -9.04 -6.60 -6.80
N LEU A 87 -8.61 -5.77 -7.75
CA LEU A 87 -7.32 -5.09 -7.75
C LEU A 87 -7.50 -3.64 -8.23
N LEU A 88 -7.11 -2.68 -7.41
CA LEU A 88 -7.10 -1.27 -7.78
C LEU A 88 -5.76 -0.86 -8.39
N ALA A 89 -5.80 -0.39 -9.60
CA ALA A 89 -4.70 0.27 -10.28
C ALA A 89 -5.03 1.75 -10.49
N VAL A 90 -4.05 2.63 -10.41
CA VAL A 90 -4.27 4.07 -10.56
C VAL A 90 -3.34 4.62 -11.63
N ILE A 91 -3.90 5.08 -12.73
CA ILE A 91 -3.17 5.79 -13.77
C ILE A 91 -3.11 7.25 -13.37
N ARG A 92 -1.90 7.80 -13.31
CA ARG A 92 -1.68 9.19 -12.91
C ARG A 92 -0.65 9.88 -13.78
N ARG A 93 -0.85 11.19 -13.97
CA ARG A 93 0.07 12.06 -14.70
C ARG A 93 0.97 12.79 -13.71
N ARG A 94 2.28 12.57 -13.80
CA ARG A 94 3.23 13.14 -12.82
C ARG A 94 3.46 14.64 -13.00
N SER A 95 3.88 15.07 -14.16
CA SER A 95 4.18 16.48 -14.44
C SER A 95 4.10 16.73 -15.94
N TRP A 96 3.93 17.99 -16.35
CA TRP A 96 3.89 18.38 -17.74
C TRP A 96 5.19 19.03 -18.24
N LEU A 97 6.09 19.35 -17.33
CA LEU A 97 7.21 20.26 -17.61
C LEU A 97 8.51 19.60 -18.03
N VAL A 98 8.78 18.34 -17.69
CA VAL A 98 10.09 17.71 -17.96
C VAL A 98 9.96 16.21 -18.24
N PRO A 99 10.42 15.68 -19.40
CA PRO A 99 10.65 14.24 -19.59
C PRO A 99 11.72 13.72 -18.61
N PRO A 100 11.57 12.51 -18.05
CA PRO A 100 10.52 11.51 -18.24
C PRO A 100 9.30 11.70 -17.34
N PHE A 101 9.17 12.80 -16.63
CA PHE A 101 8.13 13.06 -15.62
C PHE A 101 6.80 13.54 -16.22
N LEU A 102 6.79 13.81 -17.51
CA LEU A 102 5.57 14.07 -18.31
C LEU A 102 4.64 12.89 -18.38
N LEU A 103 5.12 11.70 -18.02
CA LEU A 103 4.53 10.47 -18.47
C LEU A 103 3.41 10.02 -17.56
N TRP A 104 2.38 9.48 -18.17
CA TRP A 104 1.38 8.71 -17.49
C TRP A 104 1.97 7.39 -17.01
N HIS A 105 1.78 7.07 -15.75
CA HIS A 105 2.16 5.78 -15.22
C HIS A 105 1.02 5.17 -14.41
N CYS A 106 0.96 3.86 -14.45
CA CYS A 106 0.04 3.08 -13.65
C CYS A 106 0.74 2.63 -12.37
N ARG A 107 0.12 2.87 -11.20
CA ARG A 107 0.59 2.38 -9.92
C ARG A 107 -0.41 1.44 -9.30
N ILE A 108 0.10 0.31 -8.82
CA ILE A 108 -0.62 -0.70 -8.06
C ILE A 108 0.07 -0.80 -6.70
N VAL A 109 -0.70 -0.72 -5.63
CA VAL A 109 -0.21 -0.73 -4.25
C VAL A 109 -0.83 -1.92 -3.54
N GLY A 110 -0.03 -2.95 -3.27
CA GLY A 110 -0.51 -4.23 -2.76
C GLY A 110 -0.80 -5.25 -3.87
N GLU A 111 -1.29 -6.41 -3.46
CA GLU A 111 -1.46 -7.58 -4.32
C GLU A 111 -2.91 -7.86 -4.72
N GLY A 112 -3.87 -7.03 -4.30
CA GLY A 112 -5.30 -7.25 -4.48
C GLY A 112 -5.99 -7.80 -3.23
N ASP A 113 -7.30 -7.95 -3.31
CA ASP A 113 -8.14 -8.54 -2.27
C ASP A 113 -8.85 -9.79 -2.81
N TYR A 114 -8.86 -10.87 -2.01
CA TYR A 114 -9.31 -12.20 -2.39
C TYR A 114 -10.26 -12.81 -1.34
N THR A 115 -11.00 -11.98 -0.62
CA THR A 115 -11.83 -12.40 0.52
C THR A 115 -12.73 -13.60 0.17
N GLY A 116 -12.48 -14.73 0.82
CA GLY A 116 -13.16 -15.99 0.59
C GLY A 116 -12.62 -16.84 -0.57
N PHE A 117 -11.55 -16.40 -1.25
CA PHE A 117 -10.88 -17.10 -2.36
C PHE A 117 -9.35 -17.12 -2.22
N GLU A 118 -8.84 -17.05 -0.99
CA GLU A 118 -7.41 -16.93 -0.67
C GLU A 118 -6.58 -18.12 -1.22
N GLU A 119 -7.16 -19.30 -1.32
CA GLU A 119 -6.51 -20.49 -1.88
C GLU A 119 -6.22 -20.36 -3.39
N HIS A 120 -7.02 -19.58 -4.11
CA HIS A 120 -6.89 -19.32 -5.56
C HIS A 120 -6.24 -17.98 -5.90
N ARG A 121 -5.67 -17.30 -4.92
CA ARG A 121 -5.16 -15.94 -5.08
C ARG A 121 -4.10 -15.81 -6.19
N ASP A 122 -3.25 -16.79 -6.38
CA ASP A 122 -2.20 -16.75 -7.42
C ASP A 122 -2.80 -16.85 -8.83
N GLU A 123 -3.84 -17.69 -9.02
CA GLU A 123 -4.55 -17.85 -10.28
C GLU A 123 -5.37 -16.59 -10.61
N LEU A 124 -6.12 -16.08 -9.63
CA LEU A 124 -6.92 -14.86 -9.76
C LEU A 124 -6.03 -13.65 -10.05
N PHE A 125 -4.89 -13.53 -9.35
CA PHE A 125 -3.91 -12.49 -9.61
C PHE A 125 -3.37 -12.58 -11.04
N ASN A 126 -3.07 -13.79 -11.52
CA ASN A 126 -2.60 -13.99 -12.88
C ASN A 126 -3.64 -13.53 -13.92
N LEU A 127 -4.90 -13.90 -13.74
CA LEU A 127 -5.99 -13.49 -14.63
C LEU A 127 -6.17 -11.96 -14.63
N MET A 128 -6.29 -11.36 -13.45
CA MET A 128 -6.47 -9.90 -13.31
C MET A 128 -5.31 -9.11 -13.91
N MET A 129 -4.06 -9.50 -13.61
CA MET A 129 -2.89 -8.82 -14.12
C MET A 129 -2.72 -8.99 -15.62
N THR A 130 -3.07 -10.16 -16.17
CA THR A 130 -3.01 -10.41 -17.62
C THR A 130 -3.98 -9.49 -18.36
N GLU A 131 -5.23 -9.40 -17.89
CA GLU A 131 -6.24 -8.53 -18.52
C GLU A 131 -5.91 -7.04 -18.31
N LEU A 132 -5.43 -6.64 -17.15
CA LEU A 132 -4.99 -5.27 -16.91
C LEU A 132 -3.87 -4.85 -17.87
N VAL A 133 -2.86 -5.71 -18.07
CA VAL A 133 -1.74 -5.44 -18.97
C VAL A 133 -2.18 -5.36 -20.43
N LYS A 134 -3.12 -6.20 -20.87
CA LYS A 134 -3.71 -6.15 -22.22
C LYS A 134 -4.52 -4.87 -22.44
N TRP A 135 -5.33 -4.51 -21.45
CA TRP A 135 -6.20 -3.32 -21.49
C TRP A 135 -5.41 -2.01 -21.42
N MET A 136 -4.20 -2.01 -20.85
CA MET A 136 -3.47 -0.78 -20.51
C MET A 136 -3.36 0.22 -21.68
N PRO A 137 -3.84 1.47 -21.49
CA PRO A 137 -3.81 2.48 -22.55
C PRO A 137 -2.40 2.78 -23.07
N VAL A 138 -2.31 3.02 -24.36
CA VAL A 138 -1.04 3.25 -25.07
C VAL A 138 -0.23 4.46 -24.56
N HIS A 139 -0.84 5.42 -23.90
CA HIS A 139 -0.15 6.57 -23.32
C HIS A 139 0.49 6.30 -21.95
N VAL A 140 0.23 5.13 -21.35
CA VAL A 140 0.86 4.72 -20.09
C VAL A 140 2.24 4.14 -20.38
N GLU A 141 3.27 4.81 -19.92
CA GLU A 141 4.66 4.48 -20.25
C GLU A 141 5.22 3.34 -19.41
N TYR A 142 4.78 3.23 -18.17
CA TYR A 142 5.17 2.12 -17.31
C TYR A 142 4.11 1.79 -16.26
N ILE A 143 4.14 0.54 -15.81
CA ILE A 143 3.34 0.02 -14.71
C ILE A 143 4.30 -0.25 -13.55
N GLU A 144 3.94 0.19 -12.35
CA GLU A 144 4.65 -0.04 -11.10
C GLU A 144 3.74 -0.79 -10.14
N LEU A 145 4.21 -1.90 -9.56
CA LEU A 145 3.53 -2.64 -8.51
C LEU A 145 4.44 -2.79 -7.30
N SER A 146 3.89 -2.55 -6.11
CA SER A 146 4.59 -2.70 -4.83
C SER A 146 3.94 -3.80 -4.01
N ASN A 147 4.70 -4.85 -3.65
CA ASN A 147 4.22 -5.91 -2.77
C ASN A 147 4.18 -5.45 -1.31
N PHE A 148 3.13 -5.83 -0.59
CA PHE A 148 2.96 -5.58 0.84
C PHE A 148 3.20 -6.82 1.69
N THR A 149 2.82 -7.99 1.19
CA THR A 149 2.83 -9.23 1.94
C THR A 149 4.11 -10.02 1.67
N SER A 150 4.09 -10.93 0.73
CA SER A 150 5.20 -11.81 0.41
C SER A 150 6.00 -11.29 -0.78
N LYS A 151 7.33 -11.22 -0.61
CA LYS A 151 8.26 -10.88 -1.70
C LYS A 151 8.05 -11.75 -2.95
N MET A 152 7.72 -13.03 -2.77
CA MET A 152 7.60 -14.01 -3.86
C MET A 152 6.20 -14.11 -4.46
N PHE A 153 5.18 -13.49 -3.85
CA PHE A 153 3.83 -13.53 -4.40
C PHE A 153 3.77 -12.92 -5.80
N GLY A 154 3.10 -13.59 -6.71
CA GLY A 154 2.94 -13.13 -8.09
C GLY A 154 4.23 -13.15 -8.93
N TYR A 155 5.34 -13.71 -8.43
CA TYR A 155 6.63 -13.71 -9.12
C TYR A 155 6.54 -14.29 -10.54
N LYS A 156 5.95 -15.50 -10.69
CA LYS A 156 5.80 -16.17 -12.00
C LYS A 156 4.93 -15.34 -12.95
N THR A 157 3.81 -14.86 -12.46
CA THR A 157 2.87 -14.02 -13.23
C THR A 157 3.55 -12.74 -13.72
N LEU A 158 4.15 -11.97 -12.81
CA LEU A 158 4.75 -10.69 -13.14
C LEU A 158 5.94 -10.86 -14.10
N SER A 159 6.81 -11.84 -13.85
CA SER A 159 7.93 -12.15 -14.76
C SER A 159 7.43 -12.59 -16.14
N GLY A 160 6.40 -13.45 -16.20
CA GLY A 160 5.77 -13.89 -17.45
C GLY A 160 5.12 -12.76 -18.25
N LEU A 161 4.58 -11.75 -17.56
CA LEU A 161 4.01 -10.55 -18.17
C LEU A 161 5.08 -9.49 -18.53
N GLY A 162 6.36 -9.78 -18.31
CA GLY A 162 7.48 -8.92 -18.67
C GLY A 162 7.78 -7.81 -17.66
N PHE A 163 7.36 -7.98 -16.41
CA PHE A 163 7.83 -7.11 -15.33
C PHE A 163 9.23 -7.53 -14.89
N PHE A 164 10.03 -6.57 -14.48
CA PHE A 164 11.30 -6.81 -13.78
C PHE A 164 11.20 -6.36 -12.32
N ALA A 165 11.84 -7.14 -11.45
CA ALA A 165 11.84 -6.90 -10.01
C ALA A 165 13.03 -6.04 -9.60
N VAL A 166 12.77 -5.05 -8.76
CA VAL A 166 13.80 -4.27 -8.09
C VAL A 166 13.73 -4.60 -6.60
N ASN A 167 14.86 -5.03 -6.02
CA ASN A 167 14.94 -5.25 -4.58
C ASN A 167 14.64 -3.97 -3.82
N TRP A 168 13.72 -4.03 -2.87
CA TRP A 168 13.27 -2.89 -2.10
C TRP A 168 13.20 -3.21 -0.61
N LEU A 169 13.24 -2.20 0.24
CA LEU A 169 13.02 -2.36 1.66
C LEU A 169 11.79 -1.57 2.10
N ASN A 170 10.98 -2.24 2.91
CA ASN A 170 10.01 -1.64 3.80
C ASN A 170 10.51 -1.78 5.25
N ILE A 171 9.98 -0.99 6.17
CA ILE A 171 10.26 -1.15 7.60
C ILE A 171 8.93 -1.28 8.32
N HIS A 172 8.79 -2.31 9.13
CA HIS A 172 7.60 -2.56 9.92
C HIS A 172 7.92 -2.43 11.41
N ASN A 173 7.24 -1.51 12.08
CA ASN A 173 7.22 -1.41 13.54
C ASN A 173 6.04 -2.24 14.05
N SER A 174 6.34 -3.29 14.81
CA SER A 174 5.29 -4.06 15.49
C SER A 174 4.77 -3.25 16.68
N LEU A 175 3.45 -3.16 16.80
CA LEU A 175 2.78 -2.42 17.88
C LEU A 175 2.07 -3.34 18.88
N HIS A 176 1.87 -4.62 18.55
CA HIS A 176 1.07 -5.56 19.35
C HIS A 176 1.86 -6.28 20.47
N SER A 177 3.19 -6.35 20.44
CA SER A 177 3.98 -7.15 21.39
C SER A 177 4.72 -6.34 22.43
N LYS A 178 4.98 -5.06 22.16
CA LYS A 178 5.65 -4.10 23.05
C LYS A 178 5.19 -2.71 22.70
N SER A 179 5.14 -1.84 23.69
CA SER A 179 4.82 -0.42 23.45
C SER A 179 5.85 0.25 22.53
N PRO A 180 5.48 1.31 21.82
CA PRO A 180 6.43 2.08 21.03
C PRO A 180 7.61 2.61 21.85
N GLU A 181 7.39 2.96 23.12
CA GLU A 181 8.38 3.47 24.05
C GLU A 181 9.49 2.45 24.36
N GLU A 182 9.15 1.15 24.40
CA GLU A 182 10.12 0.07 24.63
C GLU A 182 10.96 -0.26 23.39
N ARG A 183 10.55 0.22 22.22
CA ARG A 183 11.21 -0.09 20.93
C ARG A 183 12.11 1.01 20.43
N ILE A 184 11.76 2.26 20.72
CA ILE A 184 12.49 3.43 20.27
C ILE A 184 13.87 3.50 20.93
N SER A 185 14.88 3.95 20.20
CA SER A 185 16.20 4.16 20.79
C SER A 185 16.16 5.28 21.83
N SER A 186 16.84 5.09 22.97
CA SER A 186 16.90 6.07 24.06
C SER A 186 17.39 7.46 23.61
N LYS A 187 18.34 7.48 22.69
CA LYS A 187 18.86 8.72 22.08
C LYS A 187 17.80 9.47 21.31
N LEU A 188 16.95 8.75 20.54
CA LEU A 188 15.89 9.36 19.75
C LEU A 188 14.75 9.84 20.66
N LEU A 189 14.37 9.02 21.64
CA LEU A 189 13.35 9.40 22.63
C LEU A 189 13.76 10.65 23.43
N GLY A 190 15.02 10.75 23.85
CA GLY A 190 15.53 11.94 24.53
C GLY A 190 15.42 13.23 23.68
N ARG A 191 15.68 13.13 22.38
CA ARG A 191 15.49 14.27 21.45
C ARG A 191 14.02 14.68 21.32
N ILE A 192 13.12 13.72 21.19
CA ILE A 192 11.69 13.93 21.09
C ILE A 192 11.16 14.57 22.36
N ASN A 193 11.47 14.03 23.53
CA ASN A 193 11.05 14.57 24.83
C ASN A 193 11.59 15.99 25.03
N GLY A 194 12.84 16.24 24.64
CA GLY A 194 13.43 17.58 24.70
C GLY A 194 12.79 18.59 23.76
N ALA A 195 12.22 18.17 22.63
CA ALA A 195 11.45 19.02 21.74
C ALA A 195 10.05 19.30 22.31
N ILE A 196 9.38 18.28 22.83
CA ILE A 196 8.06 18.41 23.48
C ILE A 196 8.16 19.35 24.68
N ALA A 197 9.19 19.21 25.51
CA ALA A 197 9.43 20.11 26.65
C ALA A 197 9.66 21.58 26.24
N LYS A 198 9.98 21.86 24.97
CA LYS A 198 10.09 23.20 24.41
C LYS A 198 8.80 23.72 23.80
N GLY A 199 7.70 22.96 23.87
CA GLY A 199 6.41 23.36 23.33
C GLY A 199 6.17 22.89 21.89
N VAL A 200 6.88 21.84 21.42
CA VAL A 200 6.52 21.19 20.15
C VAL A 200 5.38 20.22 20.41
N GLU A 201 4.27 20.40 19.73
CA GLU A 201 3.07 19.58 19.87
C GLU A 201 2.70 18.91 18.54
N THR A 202 2.07 17.74 18.61
CA THR A 202 1.51 17.08 17.43
C THR A 202 0.09 16.63 17.74
N HIS A 203 -0.83 16.92 16.83
CA HIS A 203 -2.23 16.52 16.95
C HIS A 203 -2.82 16.22 15.56
N GLU A 204 -3.99 15.62 15.57
CA GLU A 204 -4.76 15.37 14.34
C GLU A 204 -5.33 16.70 13.83
N VAL A 205 -5.34 16.89 12.51
CA VAL A 205 -5.90 18.08 11.85
C VAL A 205 -7.38 18.23 12.21
N ARG A 206 -7.78 19.39 12.75
CA ARG A 206 -9.13 19.66 13.25
C ARG A 206 -9.84 20.79 12.53
N THR A 207 -9.09 21.79 12.06
CA THR A 207 -9.64 23.00 11.45
C THR A 207 -9.27 23.09 9.97
N GLU A 208 -10.01 23.91 9.23
CA GLU A 208 -9.72 24.19 7.82
C GLU A 208 -8.38 24.91 7.64
N GLU A 209 -7.97 25.73 8.59
CA GLU A 209 -6.69 26.41 8.58
C GLU A 209 -5.54 25.40 8.74
N GLU A 210 -5.62 24.51 9.71
CA GLU A 210 -4.66 23.42 9.90
C GLU A 210 -4.60 22.50 8.68
N PHE A 211 -5.75 22.23 8.05
CA PHE A 211 -5.79 21.44 6.80
C PHE A 211 -5.08 22.18 5.66
N ALA A 212 -5.29 23.49 5.53
CA ALA A 212 -4.60 24.29 4.52
C ALA A 212 -3.08 24.30 4.76
N ASP A 213 -2.64 24.44 6.00
CA ASP A 213 -1.24 24.36 6.42
C ASP A 213 -0.61 23.00 6.12
N PHE A 214 -1.33 21.92 6.43
CA PHE A 214 -0.91 20.55 6.09
C PHE A 214 -0.64 20.41 4.59
N VAL A 215 -1.59 20.83 3.75
CA VAL A 215 -1.47 20.73 2.28
C VAL A 215 -0.34 21.63 1.77
N HIS A 216 -0.23 22.85 2.30
CA HIS A 216 0.81 23.82 1.93
C HIS A 216 2.20 23.28 2.23
N LEU A 217 2.43 22.82 3.47
CA LEU A 217 3.72 22.27 3.89
C LEU A 217 4.10 21.04 3.07
N LEU A 218 3.15 20.16 2.82
CA LEU A 218 3.38 18.94 2.05
C LEU A 218 3.77 19.24 0.60
N LYS A 219 3.09 20.18 -0.05
CA LYS A 219 3.39 20.62 -1.42
C LYS A 219 4.73 21.36 -1.48
N ALA A 220 4.98 22.32 -0.59
CA ALA A 220 6.22 23.11 -0.52
C ALA A 220 7.45 22.21 -0.29
N HIS A 221 7.38 21.29 0.66
CA HIS A 221 8.48 20.36 0.96
C HIS A 221 8.83 19.44 -0.22
N ASN A 222 7.87 19.10 -1.06
CA ASN A 222 8.06 18.18 -2.17
C ASN A 222 8.18 18.88 -3.54
N TYR A 223 8.11 20.20 -3.59
CA TYR A 223 8.11 20.99 -4.83
C TYR A 223 9.28 20.64 -5.76
N PHE A 224 10.48 20.55 -5.21
CA PHE A 224 11.70 20.19 -5.95
C PHE A 224 12.00 18.68 -5.97
N LYS A 225 11.05 17.82 -5.56
CA LYS A 225 11.23 16.36 -5.54
C LYS A 225 10.34 15.69 -6.59
N PRO A 226 10.74 15.69 -7.88
CA PRO A 226 9.88 15.24 -8.97
C PRO A 226 9.46 13.75 -8.87
N LYS A 227 10.18 12.96 -8.07
CA LYS A 227 9.85 11.55 -7.81
C LYS A 227 8.67 11.36 -6.86
N ARG A 228 8.29 12.38 -6.08
CA ARG A 228 7.17 12.33 -5.13
C ARG A 228 6.00 13.11 -5.68
N PHE A 229 5.02 12.40 -6.17
CA PHE A 229 3.75 12.99 -6.57
C PHE A 229 2.88 13.22 -5.34
N ILE A 230 2.48 14.46 -5.10
CA ILE A 230 1.53 14.81 -4.04
C ILE A 230 0.16 15.03 -4.69
N PRO A 231 -0.88 14.29 -4.25
CA PRO A 231 -2.24 14.51 -4.72
C PRO A 231 -2.78 15.89 -4.40
N ASP A 232 -3.91 16.23 -4.97
CA ASP A 232 -4.64 17.44 -4.62
C ASP A 232 -5.20 17.39 -3.19
N ALA A 233 -5.57 18.55 -2.63
CA ALA A 233 -6.19 18.65 -1.31
C ALA A 233 -7.45 17.77 -1.17
N THR A 234 -8.26 17.67 -2.23
CA THR A 234 -9.46 16.82 -2.27
C THR A 234 -9.18 15.37 -1.88
N PHE A 235 -8.05 14.83 -2.32
CA PHE A 235 -7.64 13.46 -1.96
C PHE A 235 -7.51 13.29 -0.44
N PHE A 236 -6.78 14.18 0.22
CA PHE A 236 -6.55 14.08 1.66
C PHE A 236 -7.83 14.27 2.47
N ARG A 237 -8.71 15.19 2.05
CA ARG A 237 -10.00 15.41 2.68
C ARG A 237 -10.85 14.14 2.64
N LYS A 238 -11.01 13.55 1.46
CA LYS A 238 -11.79 12.33 1.28
C LYS A 238 -11.20 11.11 1.98
N VAL A 239 -9.87 11.00 2.08
CA VAL A 239 -9.22 9.94 2.85
C VAL A 239 -9.53 10.06 4.34
N VAL A 240 -9.63 11.26 4.90
CA VAL A 240 -10.06 11.46 6.29
C VAL A 240 -11.55 11.14 6.45
N GLU A 241 -12.40 11.65 5.57
CA GLU A 241 -13.85 11.40 5.55
C GLU A 241 -14.17 9.90 5.49
N SER A 242 -13.34 9.10 4.82
CA SER A 242 -13.48 7.64 4.77
C SER A 242 -13.22 6.93 6.10
N GLY A 243 -12.62 7.61 7.07
CA GLY A 243 -12.18 7.00 8.32
C GLY A 243 -10.97 6.05 8.20
N CYS A 244 -10.46 5.83 6.98
CA CYS A 244 -9.32 4.95 6.73
C CYS A 244 -7.97 5.67 6.68
N GLY A 245 -7.93 6.97 6.98
CA GLY A 245 -6.70 7.75 7.03
C GLY A 245 -6.73 8.85 8.04
N LYS A 246 -5.56 9.19 8.57
CA LYS A 246 -5.38 10.30 9.52
C LYS A 246 -4.33 11.27 9.02
N LEU A 247 -4.57 12.54 9.30
CA LEU A 247 -3.66 13.64 9.03
C LEU A 247 -3.19 14.23 10.35
N LEU A 248 -1.89 14.29 10.56
CA LEU A 248 -1.28 14.88 11.74
C LEU A 248 -0.48 16.10 11.34
N ILE A 249 -0.54 17.14 12.18
CA ILE A 249 0.35 18.32 12.12
C ILE A 249 1.16 18.41 13.40
N THR A 250 2.38 18.92 13.24
CA THR A 250 3.30 19.23 14.34
C THR A 250 3.53 20.72 14.34
N THR A 251 3.24 21.38 15.45
CA THR A 251 3.29 22.84 15.62
C THR A 251 4.33 23.25 16.65
N TYR A 252 4.78 24.49 16.53
CA TYR A 252 5.61 25.18 17.50
C TYR A 252 5.32 26.67 17.41
N ASN A 253 4.88 27.29 18.51
CA ASN A 253 4.45 28.69 18.55
C ASN A 253 3.49 29.01 17.39
N ASP A 254 2.39 28.28 17.29
CA ASP A 254 1.33 28.40 16.28
C ASP A 254 1.80 28.21 14.81
N THR A 255 3.04 27.83 14.62
CA THR A 255 3.58 27.55 13.26
C THR A 255 3.64 26.06 12.99
N THR A 256 3.08 25.62 11.86
CA THR A 256 3.16 24.22 11.40
C THR A 256 4.57 23.92 10.89
N ILE A 257 5.30 23.07 11.61
CA ILE A 257 6.70 22.69 11.33
C ILE A 257 6.87 21.26 10.80
N GLY A 258 5.84 20.44 10.91
CA GLY A 258 5.81 19.09 10.42
C GLY A 258 4.39 18.62 10.14
N CYS A 259 4.25 17.66 9.21
CA CYS A 259 2.98 17.01 8.94
C CYS A 259 3.19 15.60 8.39
N CYS A 260 2.20 14.72 8.60
CA CYS A 260 2.15 13.43 7.94
C CYS A 260 0.71 12.95 7.73
N ALA A 261 0.54 12.08 6.74
CA ALA A 261 -0.67 11.32 6.50
C ALA A 261 -0.34 9.83 6.52
N TYR A 262 -1.14 9.03 7.21
CA TYR A 262 -1.10 7.58 7.13
C TYR A 262 -2.48 7.00 6.83
N ALA A 263 -2.49 5.86 6.16
CA ALA A 263 -3.70 5.11 5.89
C ALA A 263 -3.74 3.86 6.78
N VAL A 264 -4.93 3.41 7.15
CA VAL A 264 -5.15 2.17 7.91
C VAL A 264 -5.78 1.15 6.98
N SER A 265 -5.19 -0.04 6.92
CA SER A 265 -5.73 -1.18 6.17
C SER A 265 -5.37 -2.48 6.85
N LYS A 266 -6.31 -3.41 6.96
CA LYS A 266 -6.11 -4.73 7.58
C LYS A 266 -5.45 -4.65 8.97
N GLY A 267 -5.85 -3.67 9.78
CA GLY A 267 -5.30 -3.46 11.12
C GLY A 267 -3.85 -2.95 11.17
N ASN A 268 -3.30 -2.46 10.06
CA ASN A 268 -1.97 -1.87 9.99
C ASN A 268 -2.05 -0.42 9.53
N ALA A 269 -1.20 0.45 10.10
CA ALA A 269 -1.03 1.83 9.67
C ALA A 269 0.13 1.92 8.66
N TYR A 270 -0.06 2.66 7.58
CA TYR A 270 0.92 2.84 6.50
C TYR A 270 1.24 4.32 6.33
N LEU A 271 2.46 4.73 6.65
CA LEU A 271 2.88 6.11 6.42
C LEU A 271 2.90 6.40 4.91
N TRP A 272 2.02 7.30 4.50
CA TRP A 272 1.80 7.58 3.07
C TRP A 272 2.51 8.83 2.60
N TYR A 273 2.32 9.93 3.35
CA TYR A 273 2.92 11.23 3.04
C TYR A 273 3.48 11.87 4.29
N ALA A 274 4.59 12.61 4.15
CA ALA A 274 5.16 13.36 5.25
C ALA A 274 6.01 14.53 4.75
N ALA A 275 6.01 15.63 5.51
CA ALA A 275 6.84 16.80 5.26
C ALA A 275 7.29 17.44 6.57
N TYR A 276 8.51 18.02 6.58
CA TYR A 276 9.11 18.56 7.78
C TYR A 276 10.03 19.74 7.47
N LEU A 277 9.99 20.79 8.28
CA LEU A 277 10.88 21.96 8.23
C LEU A 277 12.18 21.73 9.03
N ARG A 278 12.90 20.63 8.74
CA ARG A 278 14.09 20.19 9.50
C ARG A 278 15.21 21.23 9.54
N LYS A 279 15.44 21.96 8.45
CA LYS A 279 16.53 22.94 8.37
C LYS A 279 16.25 24.19 9.18
N SER A 280 15.00 24.66 9.19
CA SER A 280 14.59 25.87 9.91
C SER A 280 14.44 25.61 11.41
N TYR A 281 14.10 24.39 11.81
CA TYR A 281 13.81 24.01 13.20
C TYR A 281 14.70 22.86 13.69
N LEU A 282 16.02 22.96 13.45
CA LEU A 282 16.99 21.88 13.66
C LEU A 282 16.99 21.31 15.09
N ARG A 283 16.81 22.15 16.11
CA ARG A 283 16.84 21.76 17.53
C ARG A 283 15.46 21.36 18.09
N LEU A 284 14.42 21.43 17.28
CA LEU A 284 13.05 21.03 17.62
C LEU A 284 12.67 19.68 17.00
N TYR A 285 13.54 19.10 16.20
CA TYR A 285 13.38 17.74 15.63
C TYR A 285 11.98 17.46 15.04
N PRO A 286 11.44 18.33 14.15
CA PRO A 286 10.05 18.20 13.70
C PRO A 286 9.75 16.84 13.03
N ALA A 287 10.70 16.28 12.29
CA ALA A 287 10.49 14.98 11.67
C ALA A 287 10.40 13.85 12.71
N GLU A 288 11.25 13.93 13.73
CA GLU A 288 11.31 12.96 14.82
C GLU A 288 10.01 12.97 15.62
N VAL A 289 9.53 14.16 15.99
CA VAL A 289 8.29 14.32 16.77
C VAL A 289 7.07 13.90 15.96
N THR A 290 6.95 14.34 14.70
CA THR A 290 5.80 14.00 13.84
C THR A 290 5.67 12.49 13.64
N VAL A 291 6.77 11.80 13.28
CA VAL A 291 6.74 10.35 13.04
C VAL A 291 6.47 9.59 14.34
N TRP A 292 7.05 10.05 15.45
CA TRP A 292 6.80 9.45 16.76
C TRP A 292 5.32 9.48 17.14
N ASN A 293 4.70 10.65 17.01
CA ASN A 293 3.28 10.79 17.34
C ASN A 293 2.39 9.99 16.38
N ALA A 294 2.75 9.89 15.08
CA ALA A 294 2.02 9.03 14.16
C ALA A 294 2.06 7.54 14.59
N ILE A 295 3.21 7.07 15.07
CA ILE A 295 3.35 5.71 15.59
C ILE A 295 2.52 5.52 16.86
N LYS A 296 2.54 6.52 17.78
CA LYS A 296 1.75 6.47 19.02
C LYS A 296 0.25 6.49 18.74
N THR A 297 -0.21 7.38 17.90
CA THR A 297 -1.62 7.45 17.52
C THR A 297 -2.09 6.13 16.91
N ALA A 298 -1.30 5.54 16.00
CA ALA A 298 -1.63 4.24 15.42
C ALA A 298 -1.65 3.10 16.46
N TYR A 299 -0.78 3.16 17.47
CA TYR A 299 -0.79 2.21 18.59
C TYR A 299 -2.05 2.38 19.45
N GLU A 300 -2.41 3.61 19.79
CA GLU A 300 -3.63 3.95 20.56
C GLU A 300 -4.91 3.56 19.82
N ASP A 301 -4.91 3.64 18.49
CA ASP A 301 -5.98 3.16 17.61
C ASP A 301 -6.04 1.62 17.48
N GLY A 302 -5.13 0.88 18.13
CA GLY A 302 -5.11 -0.58 18.11
C GLY A 302 -4.50 -1.20 16.85
N CYS A 303 -3.75 -0.44 16.05
CA CYS A 303 -3.04 -0.99 14.90
C CYS A 303 -1.98 -2.01 15.35
N GLN A 304 -1.81 -3.08 14.57
CA GLN A 304 -0.84 -4.13 14.87
C GLN A 304 0.59 -3.77 14.44
N HIS A 305 0.71 -3.01 13.33
CA HIS A 305 1.99 -2.54 12.81
C HIS A 305 1.87 -1.10 12.30
N PHE A 306 2.99 -0.38 12.40
CA PHE A 306 3.20 0.86 11.66
C PHE A 306 4.24 0.62 10.56
N CYS A 307 3.80 0.74 9.32
CA CYS A 307 4.57 0.34 8.15
C CYS A 307 5.12 1.57 7.41
N PHE A 308 6.43 1.58 7.19
CA PHE A 308 7.10 2.53 6.32
C PHE A 308 7.34 1.87 4.97
N LEU A 309 6.62 2.33 3.98
CA LEU A 309 6.81 1.93 2.60
C LEU A 309 7.90 2.79 1.95
N ASP A 310 8.50 2.30 0.89
CA ASP A 310 9.43 3.07 0.06
C ASP A 310 10.72 3.53 0.76
N VAL A 311 11.26 2.70 1.64
CA VAL A 311 12.50 3.02 2.38
C VAL A 311 13.74 2.97 1.49
N GLY A 312 13.64 2.38 0.30
CA GLY A 312 14.69 2.41 -0.73
C GLY A 312 15.41 1.10 -0.95
N LEU A 313 16.50 1.16 -1.68
CA LEU A 313 17.29 0.00 -2.08
C LEU A 313 18.10 -0.57 -0.92
N PRO A 314 18.16 -1.90 -0.74
CA PRO A 314 18.81 -2.53 0.43
C PRO A 314 20.32 -2.29 0.49
N TYR A 315 20.98 -2.19 -0.65
CA TYR A 315 22.45 -2.11 -0.76
C TYR A 315 23.01 -0.69 -0.79
N ARG A 316 22.16 0.35 -0.80
CA ARG A 316 22.61 1.74 -0.73
C ARG A 316 22.50 2.28 0.68
N ALA A 317 23.53 3.01 1.15
CA ALA A 317 23.42 3.81 2.35
C ALA A 317 22.25 4.79 2.23
N ASN A 318 21.37 4.82 3.22
CA ASN A 318 20.16 5.63 3.16
C ASN A 318 19.86 6.23 4.54
N LYS A 319 20.10 7.54 4.65
CA LYS A 319 19.83 8.30 5.89
C LYS A 319 18.36 8.24 6.35
N LEU A 320 17.42 8.09 5.41
CA LEU A 320 16.00 7.89 5.74
C LEU A 320 15.79 6.56 6.43
N ARG A 321 16.42 5.48 5.95
CA ARG A 321 16.35 4.16 6.57
C ARG A 321 16.91 4.19 7.98
N ASP A 322 18.08 4.79 8.17
CA ASP A 322 18.72 4.88 9.48
C ASP A 322 17.87 5.68 10.47
N PHE A 323 17.23 6.75 9.99
CA PHE A 323 16.26 7.55 10.74
C PHE A 323 15.05 6.71 11.17
N ILE A 324 14.43 5.94 10.25
CA ILE A 324 13.25 5.14 10.53
C ILE A 324 13.59 3.98 11.48
N LEU A 325 14.76 3.33 11.33
CA LEU A 325 15.20 2.26 12.21
C LEU A 325 15.34 2.71 13.66
N GLY A 326 15.57 3.98 13.91
CA GLY A 326 15.63 4.56 15.26
C GLY A 326 14.36 4.38 16.08
N TYR A 327 13.20 4.17 15.43
CA TYR A 327 11.92 3.88 16.09
C TYR A 327 11.72 2.39 16.41
N GLY A 328 12.72 1.53 16.18
CA GLY A 328 12.69 0.12 16.55
C GLY A 328 12.02 -0.80 15.52
N GLY A 329 11.76 -0.32 14.31
CA GLY A 329 11.23 -1.14 13.23
C GLY A 329 12.24 -2.14 12.67
N LYS A 330 11.73 -3.20 12.04
CA LYS A 330 12.53 -4.21 11.37
C LYS A 330 12.45 -4.04 9.85
N PRO A 331 13.58 -4.11 9.12
CA PRO A 331 13.57 -4.09 7.68
C PRO A 331 12.96 -5.38 7.13
N VAL A 332 12.05 -5.22 6.16
CA VAL A 332 11.39 -6.31 5.44
C VAL A 332 11.74 -6.18 3.97
N SER A 333 12.28 -7.25 3.41
CA SER A 333 12.60 -7.31 1.99
C SER A 333 11.33 -7.43 1.15
N ALA A 334 11.18 -6.58 0.16
CA ALA A 334 10.08 -6.57 -0.78
C ALA A 334 10.59 -6.48 -2.21
N PHE A 335 9.74 -6.74 -3.17
CA PHE A 335 9.97 -6.35 -4.55
C PHE A 335 9.13 -5.13 -4.91
N ARG A 336 9.71 -4.29 -5.74
CA ARG A 336 9.00 -3.30 -6.51
C ARG A 336 9.13 -3.70 -7.97
N TRP A 337 8.00 -3.96 -8.59
CA TRP A 337 7.93 -4.45 -9.95
C TRP A 337 7.67 -3.32 -10.92
N PHE A 338 8.38 -3.36 -12.04
CA PHE A 338 8.21 -2.38 -13.11
C PHE A 338 8.06 -3.09 -14.44
N ARG A 339 7.19 -2.55 -15.29
CA ARG A 339 7.05 -2.95 -16.67
C ARG A 339 6.97 -1.70 -17.54
N CYS A 340 7.98 -1.48 -18.37
CA CYS A 340 7.98 -0.40 -19.34
C CYS A 340 7.22 -0.84 -20.60
N ARG A 341 6.54 0.11 -21.24
CA ARG A 341 5.85 -0.11 -22.49
C ARG A 341 6.78 -0.51 -23.62
N TYR A 342 7.90 0.19 -23.74
CA TYR A 342 8.88 -0.06 -24.80
C TYR A 342 9.69 -1.31 -24.50
N LYS A 343 9.51 -2.37 -25.31
CA LYS A 343 10.17 -3.68 -25.10
C LYS A 343 11.69 -3.59 -25.02
N TRP A 344 12.31 -2.74 -25.84
CA TRP A 344 13.76 -2.55 -25.85
C TRP A 344 14.26 -1.92 -24.52
N LEU A 345 13.56 -0.87 -24.04
CA LEU A 345 13.87 -0.22 -22.77
C LEU A 345 13.63 -1.18 -21.60
N ASN A 346 12.52 -1.90 -21.63
CA ASN A 346 12.21 -2.90 -20.62
C ASN A 346 13.31 -3.97 -20.52
N ARG A 347 13.82 -4.46 -21.68
CA ARG A 347 14.92 -5.43 -21.73
C ARG A 347 16.22 -4.88 -21.12
N ILE A 348 16.59 -3.64 -21.43
CA ILE A 348 17.77 -2.98 -20.85
C ILE A 348 17.61 -2.85 -19.33
N LEU A 349 16.47 -2.35 -18.86
CA LEU A 349 16.22 -2.18 -17.43
C LEU A 349 16.17 -3.52 -16.68
N THR A 350 15.59 -4.56 -17.28
CA THR A 350 15.65 -5.91 -16.73
C THR A 350 17.09 -6.35 -16.52
N HIS A 351 17.95 -6.18 -17.53
CA HIS A 351 19.38 -6.55 -17.41
C HIS A 351 20.10 -5.77 -16.31
N VAL A 352 19.84 -4.46 -16.19
CA VAL A 352 20.45 -3.59 -15.16
C VAL A 352 20.03 -3.96 -13.75
N TRP A 353 18.80 -4.46 -13.56
CA TRP A 353 18.21 -4.75 -12.24
C TRP A 353 18.14 -6.24 -11.90
N SER A 354 18.58 -7.13 -12.79
CA SER A 354 18.60 -8.59 -12.58
C SER A 354 19.75 -9.06 -11.68
N PHE A 355 20.49 -8.14 -11.03
CA PHE A 355 21.63 -8.42 -10.15
C PHE A 355 21.31 -8.18 -8.68
#